data_a1b5583f13a685bc0dfd1cfb75738dff
#
_entry.id   a1b5583f13a685bc0dfd1cfb75738dff
#
_cell.length_a   1.000
_cell.length_b   1.000
_cell.length_c   1.000
_cell.angle_alpha   90.00
_cell.angle_beta   90.00
_cell.angle_gamma   90.00
#
_symmetry.space_group_name_H-M   'P 1'
#
loop_
_entity.id
_entity.type
_entity.pdbx_description
1 polymer ?
#
loop_
_entity_poly.entity_id
_entity_poly.type
_entity_poly.pdbx_seq_one_letter_code
_entity_poly.pdbx_strand_id
1 'polypeptide(L)'
;LAAPEKWLRSRLAQATTAGIHPVLAAQNSPFPLVVYRRTGTKRERGVNAGNFGVPVATFSVSVVSETYTQAKDIADAIRLSVDNFTGQSDGARILLASLVGEQDNMERPPEGQSKPLYRVDQVYEVRFHETV
;
A
#
# COMPACT_ATOMS: atom_id res chain seq x y z
N LEU A 1 -1.50 -11.54 10.43
CA LEU A 1 -0.87 -10.39 9.79
C LEU A 1 -0.04 -9.60 10.80
N ALA A 2 1.13 -9.15 10.38
CA ALA A 2 1.92 -8.23 11.18
C ALA A 2 1.19 -6.89 11.31
N ALA A 3 1.47 -6.15 12.39
CA ALA A 3 0.75 -4.93 12.72
C ALA A 3 0.80 -3.86 11.63
N PRO A 4 1.96 -3.58 10.96
CA PRO A 4 1.97 -2.57 9.90
C PRO A 4 1.13 -2.96 8.67
N GLU A 5 1.04 -4.23 8.30
CA GLU A 5 0.16 -4.68 7.23
C GLU A 5 -1.31 -4.49 7.61
N LYS A 6 -1.66 -4.80 8.84
CA LYS A 6 -3.01 -4.64 9.36
C LYS A 6 -3.43 -3.17 9.36
N TRP A 7 -2.55 -2.30 9.81
CA TRP A 7 -2.76 -0.87 9.76
C TRP A 7 -2.98 -0.38 8.32
N LEU A 8 -2.11 -0.79 7.40
CA LEU A 8 -2.22 -0.36 6.00
C LEU A 8 -3.55 -0.82 5.40
N ARG A 9 -3.93 -2.08 5.63
CA ARG A 9 -5.19 -2.61 5.13
C ARG A 9 -6.37 -1.80 5.64
N SER A 10 -6.37 -1.45 6.92
CA SER A 10 -7.44 -0.62 7.50
C SER A 10 -7.51 0.76 6.87
N ARG A 11 -6.34 1.37 6.61
CA ARG A 11 -6.32 2.69 5.95
C ARG A 11 -6.83 2.59 4.52
N LEU A 12 -6.47 1.55 3.78
CA LEU A 12 -6.97 1.34 2.42
C LEU A 12 -8.49 1.11 2.43
N ALA A 13 -9.01 0.33 3.37
CA ALA A 13 -10.43 0.05 3.48
C ALA A 13 -11.24 1.32 3.80
N GLN A 14 -10.65 2.26 4.55
CA GLN A 14 -11.29 3.54 4.83
C GLN A 14 -11.26 4.49 3.63
N ALA A 15 -10.25 4.37 2.79
CA ALA A 15 -10.06 5.26 1.65
C ALA A 15 -10.93 4.89 0.45
N THR A 16 -11.27 3.64 0.29
CA THR A 16 -11.98 3.16 -0.90
C THR A 16 -12.86 1.96 -0.59
N THR A 17 -13.92 1.80 -1.40
CA THR A 17 -14.77 0.60 -1.38
C THR A 17 -14.28 -0.46 -2.36
N ALA A 18 -13.21 -0.21 -3.10
CA ALA A 18 -12.61 -1.19 -4.00
C ALA A 18 -12.15 -2.43 -3.25
N GLY A 19 -12.09 -3.56 -3.93
CA GLY A 19 -11.56 -4.80 -3.36
C GLY A 19 -10.09 -4.64 -3.00
N ILE A 20 -9.70 -5.09 -1.80
CA ILE A 20 -8.34 -4.95 -1.30
C ILE A 20 -7.74 -6.33 -1.15
N HIS A 21 -6.59 -6.55 -1.79
CA HIS A 21 -5.94 -7.86 -1.86
C HIS A 21 -4.50 -7.77 -1.41
N PRO A 22 -4.05 -8.64 -0.49
CA PRO A 22 -2.64 -8.72 -0.15
C PRO A 22 -1.88 -9.50 -1.23
N VAL A 23 -0.73 -8.98 -1.63
CA VAL A 23 0.25 -9.59 -2.55
C VAL A 23 -0.29 -9.79 -3.96
N LEU A 24 -1.43 -10.46 -4.15
CA LEU A 24 -1.97 -10.80 -5.46
C LEU A 24 -3.49 -10.87 -5.39
N ALA A 25 -4.16 -10.26 -6.35
CA ALA A 25 -5.60 -10.38 -6.46
C ALA A 25 -5.98 -11.76 -7.00
N ALA A 26 -7.08 -12.31 -6.49
CA ALA A 26 -7.61 -13.56 -7.00
C ALA A 26 -8.04 -13.40 -8.47
N GLN A 27 -7.91 -14.48 -9.24
CA GLN A 27 -8.37 -14.49 -10.62
C GLN A 27 -9.87 -14.15 -10.69
N ASN A 28 -10.25 -13.35 -11.66
CA ASN A 28 -11.63 -12.88 -11.86
C ASN A 28 -12.13 -11.94 -10.74
N SER A 29 -11.23 -11.31 -9.98
CA SER A 29 -11.63 -10.29 -9.03
C SER A 29 -12.22 -9.09 -9.78
N PRO A 30 -13.31 -8.49 -9.27
CA PRO A 30 -13.90 -7.33 -9.92
C PRO A 30 -13.03 -6.09 -9.84
N PHE A 31 -13.11 -5.23 -10.84
CA PHE A 31 -12.47 -3.93 -10.83
C PHE A 31 -13.45 -2.86 -10.33
N PRO A 32 -12.96 -1.79 -9.71
CA PRO A 32 -11.57 -1.50 -9.36
C PRO A 32 -11.07 -2.39 -8.22
N LEU A 33 -9.76 -2.58 -8.15
CA LEU A 33 -9.15 -3.31 -7.05
C LEU A 33 -7.84 -2.67 -6.62
N VAL A 34 -7.41 -3.00 -5.41
CA VAL A 34 -6.17 -2.49 -4.82
C VAL A 34 -5.36 -3.69 -4.33
N VAL A 35 -4.12 -3.75 -4.73
CA VAL A 35 -3.18 -4.78 -4.29
C VAL A 35 -2.07 -4.11 -3.49
N TYR A 36 -1.79 -4.62 -2.31
CA TYR A 36 -0.70 -4.10 -1.48
C TYR A 36 0.23 -5.23 -1.07
N ARG A 37 1.51 -4.91 -0.91
CA ARG A 37 2.47 -5.84 -0.36
C ARG A 37 3.66 -5.11 0.24
N ARG A 38 4.29 -5.73 1.22
CA ARG A 38 5.57 -5.24 1.73
C ARG A 38 6.66 -5.72 0.78
N THR A 39 7.42 -4.80 0.22
CA THR A 39 8.52 -5.12 -0.69
C THR A 39 9.85 -5.24 0.03
N GLY A 40 9.96 -4.69 1.23
CA GLY A 40 11.17 -4.79 2.02
C GLY A 40 11.03 -4.14 3.37
N THR A 41 11.97 -4.43 4.25
CA THR A 41 12.05 -3.80 5.56
C THR A 41 13.51 -3.49 5.85
N LYS A 42 13.79 -2.24 6.19
CA LYS A 42 15.12 -1.80 6.55
C LYS A 42 15.17 -1.60 8.06
N ARG A 43 16.16 -2.20 8.71
CA ARG A 43 16.34 -2.08 10.14
C ARG A 43 17.66 -1.37 10.41
N GLU A 44 17.59 -0.31 11.25
CA GLU A 44 18.77 0.38 11.71
C GLU A 44 19.28 -0.28 12.99
N ARG A 45 20.58 -0.50 13.07
CA ARG A 45 21.21 -1.08 14.26
C ARG A 45 22.07 -0.03 14.94
N GLY A 46 22.05 -0.05 16.27
CA GLY A 46 22.89 0.83 17.05
C GLY A 46 24.35 0.42 17.06
N VAL A 47 25.19 1.34 17.48
CA VAL A 47 26.64 1.14 17.55
C VAL A 47 27.01 -0.01 18.49
N ASN A 48 26.19 -0.33 19.46
CA ASN A 48 26.40 -1.39 20.45
C ASN A 48 25.62 -2.67 20.09
N ALA A 49 25.39 -2.95 18.82
CA ALA A 49 24.76 -4.17 18.34
C ALA A 49 23.30 -4.39 18.77
N GLY A 50 22.61 -3.38 19.28
CA GLY A 50 21.19 -3.47 19.58
C GLY A 50 20.31 -3.00 18.41
N ASN A 51 19.12 -3.56 18.29
CA ASN A 51 18.08 -3.02 17.41
C ASN A 51 17.43 -1.82 18.08
N PHE A 52 17.26 -0.72 17.35
CA PHE A 52 16.57 0.44 17.90
C PHE A 52 15.05 0.30 17.94
N GLY A 53 14.49 -0.78 17.41
CA GLY A 53 13.05 -0.99 17.42
C GLY A 53 12.26 -0.08 16.47
N VAL A 54 12.93 0.58 15.52
CA VAL A 54 12.27 1.47 14.56
C VAL A 54 12.63 1.04 13.13
N PRO A 55 12.04 -0.07 12.66
CA PRO A 55 12.24 -0.47 11.29
C PRO A 55 11.46 0.44 10.33
N VAL A 56 11.90 0.47 9.07
CA VAL A 56 11.21 1.15 7.97
C VAL A 56 10.75 0.09 6.99
N ALA A 57 9.45 -0.08 6.87
CA ALA A 57 8.87 -1.00 5.89
C ALA A 57 8.53 -0.23 4.62
N THR A 58 8.82 -0.84 3.48
CA THR A 58 8.43 -0.31 2.17
C THR A 58 7.26 -1.11 1.66
N PHE A 59 6.17 -0.42 1.33
CA PHE A 59 4.97 -1.03 0.80
C PHE A 59 4.72 -0.55 -0.62
N SER A 60 4.33 -1.49 -1.47
CA SER A 60 3.81 -1.18 -2.81
C SER A 60 2.30 -1.28 -2.76
N VAL A 61 1.62 -0.26 -3.25
CA VAL A 61 0.16 -0.22 -3.36
C VAL A 61 -0.17 0.04 -4.82
N SER A 62 -0.88 -0.88 -5.44
CA SER A 62 -1.26 -0.79 -6.85
C SER A 62 -2.77 -0.71 -6.96
N VAL A 63 -3.28 0.34 -7.61
CA VAL A 63 -4.70 0.53 -7.88
C VAL A 63 -4.95 0.19 -9.34
N VAL A 64 -5.84 -0.75 -9.61
CA VAL A 64 -6.15 -1.21 -10.96
C VAL A 64 -7.62 -0.95 -11.26
N SER A 65 -7.89 -0.30 -12.39
CA SER A 65 -9.25 0.04 -12.80
C SER A 65 -9.39 -0.02 -14.32
N GLU A 66 -10.61 -0.14 -14.78
CA GLU A 66 -10.94 -0.09 -16.20
C GLU A 66 -10.91 1.34 -16.76
N THR A 67 -10.95 2.36 -15.90
CA THR A 67 -10.86 3.77 -16.31
C THR A 67 -9.71 4.46 -15.61
N TYR A 68 -9.01 5.32 -16.32
CA TYR A 68 -7.88 6.06 -15.77
C TYR A 68 -8.31 7.01 -14.65
N THR A 69 -9.43 7.71 -14.85
CA THR A 69 -9.95 8.66 -13.86
C THR A 69 -10.27 7.97 -12.54
N GLN A 70 -10.92 6.81 -12.60
CA GLN A 70 -11.23 6.04 -11.40
C GLN A 70 -9.97 5.57 -10.67
N ALA A 71 -8.97 5.10 -11.42
CA ALA A 71 -7.72 4.67 -10.82
C ALA A 71 -7.01 5.83 -10.10
N LYS A 72 -6.99 7.01 -10.72
CA LYS A 72 -6.37 8.20 -10.12
C LYS A 72 -7.16 8.69 -8.90
N ASP A 73 -8.46 8.68 -8.95
CA ASP A 73 -9.30 9.12 -7.83
C ASP A 73 -9.09 8.21 -6.61
N ILE A 74 -9.04 6.91 -6.82
CA ILE A 74 -8.78 5.95 -5.74
C ILE A 74 -7.37 6.15 -5.19
N ALA A 75 -6.38 6.31 -6.07
CA ALA A 75 -4.99 6.52 -5.65
C ALA A 75 -4.86 7.81 -4.83
N ASP A 76 -5.53 8.88 -5.22
CA ASP A 76 -5.51 10.14 -4.46
C ASP A 76 -6.17 9.98 -3.09
N ALA A 77 -7.28 9.26 -3.01
CA ALA A 77 -7.94 8.99 -1.73
C ALA A 77 -7.03 8.16 -0.81
N ILE A 78 -6.33 7.18 -1.34
CA ILE A 78 -5.36 6.38 -0.58
C ILE A 78 -4.23 7.27 -0.08
N ARG A 79 -3.68 8.11 -0.95
CA ARG A 79 -2.60 9.02 -0.57
C ARG A 79 -3.02 9.94 0.58
N LEU A 80 -4.21 10.50 0.51
CA LEU A 80 -4.71 11.37 1.58
C LEU A 80 -4.92 10.62 2.90
N SER A 81 -5.20 9.32 2.84
CA SER A 81 -5.39 8.49 4.03
C SER A 81 -4.09 8.00 4.63
N VAL A 82 -3.07 7.73 3.82
CA VAL A 82 -1.83 7.06 4.24
C VAL A 82 -0.67 8.03 4.40
N ASP A 83 -0.50 8.96 3.46
CA ASP A 83 0.64 9.88 3.48
C ASP A 83 0.60 10.80 4.70
N ASN A 84 1.74 10.98 5.33
CA ASN A 84 1.91 11.78 6.55
C ASN A 84 1.15 11.25 7.77
N PHE A 85 0.70 10.00 7.74
CA PHE A 85 0.04 9.42 8.92
C PHE A 85 1.02 9.24 10.06
N THR A 86 0.58 9.62 11.25
CA THR A 86 1.26 9.31 12.51
C THR A 86 0.18 8.89 13.52
N GLY A 87 0.51 7.93 14.37
CA GLY A 87 -0.43 7.53 15.41
C GLY A 87 -0.43 6.03 15.64
N GLN A 88 -1.32 5.61 16.53
CA GLN A 88 -1.49 4.21 16.88
C GLN A 88 -2.83 3.71 16.39
N SER A 89 -2.81 2.61 15.65
CA SER A 89 -4.02 2.00 15.09
C SER A 89 -3.74 0.54 14.79
N ASP A 90 -4.74 -0.32 15.00
CA ASP A 90 -4.67 -1.74 14.65
C ASP A 90 -3.47 -2.46 15.24
N GLY A 91 -3.08 -2.10 16.47
CA GLY A 91 -1.96 -2.72 17.15
C GLY A 91 -0.59 -2.24 16.66
N ALA A 92 -0.55 -1.27 15.77
CA ALA A 92 0.69 -0.71 15.25
C ALA A 92 0.84 0.75 15.67
N ARG A 93 2.03 1.12 16.12
CA ARG A 93 2.39 2.50 16.33
C ARG A 93 3.19 2.99 15.12
N ILE A 94 2.56 3.84 14.34
CA ILE A 94 3.18 4.38 13.13
C ILE A 94 3.81 5.72 13.47
N LEU A 95 5.12 5.82 13.30
CA LEU A 95 5.84 7.05 13.57
C LEU A 95 5.71 8.02 12.41
N LEU A 96 5.77 7.51 11.19
CA LEU A 96 5.51 8.30 9.99
C LEU A 96 5.32 7.37 8.80
N ALA A 97 4.27 7.61 8.03
CA ALA A 97 4.09 7.00 6.71
C ALA A 97 4.30 8.07 5.65
N SER A 98 5.05 7.78 4.61
CA SER A 98 5.38 8.73 3.56
C SER A 98 5.23 8.12 2.18
N LEU A 99 4.57 8.84 1.28
CA LEU A 99 4.56 8.48 -0.14
C LEU A 99 5.90 8.88 -0.75
N VAL A 100 6.67 7.91 -1.23
CA VAL A 100 7.99 8.16 -1.79
C VAL A 100 8.04 8.04 -3.31
N GLY A 101 7.01 7.50 -3.93
CA GLY A 101 6.94 7.40 -5.38
C GLY A 101 5.56 7.07 -5.86
N GLU A 102 5.23 7.53 -7.06
CA GLU A 102 3.97 7.22 -7.72
C GLU A 102 4.22 7.14 -9.22
N GLN A 103 3.66 6.13 -9.86
CA GLN A 103 3.82 5.91 -11.29
C GLN A 103 2.53 5.42 -11.89
N ASP A 104 2.16 5.97 -13.03
CA ASP A 104 1.00 5.54 -13.80
C ASP A 104 1.44 4.52 -14.84
N ASN A 105 0.68 3.43 -14.95
CA ASN A 105 0.92 2.38 -15.92
C ASN A 105 -0.37 1.98 -16.60
N MET A 106 -0.25 1.43 -17.80
CA MET A 106 -1.36 0.85 -18.53
C MET A 106 -1.00 -0.60 -18.85
N GLU A 107 -1.90 -1.52 -18.51
CA GLU A 107 -1.72 -2.92 -18.83
C GLU A 107 -2.53 -3.29 -20.07
N ARG A 108 -1.97 -4.15 -20.90
CA ARG A 108 -2.72 -4.71 -22.01
C ARG A 108 -3.84 -5.57 -21.45
N PRO A 109 -5.02 -5.57 -22.09
CA PRO A 109 -6.09 -6.44 -21.63
C PRO A 109 -5.67 -7.91 -21.75
N PRO A 110 -6.14 -8.75 -20.81
CA PRO A 110 -5.95 -10.18 -20.95
C PRO A 110 -6.51 -10.66 -22.29
N GLU A 111 -5.95 -11.77 -22.80
CA GLU A 111 -6.40 -12.36 -24.05
C GLU A 111 -7.91 -12.56 -24.05
N GLY A 112 -8.57 -12.08 -25.11
CA GLY A 112 -10.02 -12.13 -25.24
C GLY A 112 -10.77 -10.93 -24.69
N GLN A 113 -10.08 -9.95 -24.08
CA GLN A 113 -10.68 -8.71 -23.62
C GLN A 113 -10.21 -7.54 -24.48
N SER A 114 -11.10 -6.57 -24.73
CA SER A 114 -10.82 -5.47 -25.64
C SER A 114 -10.42 -4.17 -24.94
N LYS A 115 -10.55 -4.08 -23.60
CA LYS A 115 -10.30 -2.85 -22.85
C LYS A 115 -8.99 -2.93 -22.10
N PRO A 116 -8.13 -1.88 -22.17
CA PRO A 116 -6.94 -1.82 -21.35
C PRO A 116 -7.29 -1.60 -19.89
N LEU A 117 -6.38 -2.00 -19.00
CA LEU A 117 -6.47 -1.71 -17.59
C LEU A 117 -5.47 -0.60 -17.24
N TYR A 118 -5.87 0.29 -16.37
CA TYR A 118 -5.03 1.37 -15.89
C TYR A 118 -4.59 1.06 -14.47
N ARG A 119 -3.31 1.23 -14.22
CA ARG A 119 -2.72 0.94 -12.92
C ARG A 119 -1.95 2.15 -12.41
N VAL A 120 -2.19 2.52 -11.18
CA VAL A 120 -1.41 3.53 -10.48
C VAL A 120 -0.65 2.83 -9.37
N ASP A 121 0.68 2.86 -9.45
CA ASP A 121 1.56 2.25 -8.46
C ASP A 121 2.06 3.32 -7.51
N GLN A 122 1.89 3.09 -6.22
CA GLN A 122 2.40 3.96 -5.16
C GLN A 122 3.37 3.19 -4.29
N VAL A 123 4.41 3.87 -3.85
CA VAL A 123 5.38 3.30 -2.93
C VAL A 123 5.39 4.14 -1.66
N TYR A 124 5.16 3.49 -0.52
CA TYR A 124 5.14 4.14 0.78
C TYR A 124 6.26 3.58 1.65
N GLU A 125 6.92 4.47 2.38
CA GLU A 125 7.80 4.08 3.47
C GLU A 125 7.08 4.32 4.78
N VAL A 126 7.04 3.30 5.63
CA VAL A 126 6.34 3.34 6.91
C VAL A 126 7.33 3.05 8.02
N ARG A 127 7.57 4.07 8.86
CA ARG A 127 8.35 3.90 10.08
C ARG A 127 7.41 3.52 11.20
N PHE A 128 7.68 2.41 11.84
CA PHE A 128 6.79 1.91 12.88
C PHE A 128 7.58 1.43 14.09
N HIS A 129 6.93 1.43 15.24
CA HIS A 129 7.53 0.92 16.45
C HIS A 129 7.25 -0.58 16.55
N GLU A 130 8.31 -1.38 16.58
CA GLU A 130 8.17 -2.82 16.71
C GLU A 130 7.96 -3.16 18.19
N THR A 131 6.81 -3.76 18.49
CA THR A 131 6.54 -4.27 19.82
C THR A 131 7.05 -5.70 19.92
N VAL A 132 7.81 -5.94 20.94
CA VAL A 132 8.36 -7.28 21.21
C VAL A 132 7.32 -8.09 21.97
#